data_fa6a5799580f3f69ab532f536c0eef31
#
_entry.id   fa6a5799580f3f69ab532f536c0eef31
#
_cell.length_a   1.000
_cell.length_b   1.000
_cell.length_c   1.000
_cell.angle_alpha   90.00
_cell.angle_beta   90.00
_cell.angle_gamma   90.00
#
_symmetry.space_group_name_H-M   'P 1'
#
loop_
_entity.id
_entity.type
_entity.pdbx_description
1 polymer ?
#
loop_
_entity_poly.entity_id
_entity_poly.type
_entity_poly.pdbx_seq_one_letter_code
_entity_poly.pdbx_strand_id
1 'polypeptide(L)'
;MTRSTLTLRHAALASTAVLVLALAGCSDDNGNFDITSQIGPDPVLPEPRQSLLPDLKVAEVVGWGENETPDVLEGFTITAYARDLANPRTVHTLPNGDVLVVQSKAPPGKPVERPKDVIRDFIMAFAAGSGGDDKPTNLITLLRDTDRDGTVDERHDLLTDLNSPFGLAFADDTLYVAAADAVLAYDYQLGQNEITTPPRVLTPLPGGPINHHWTKDLALSPDGRFLYASVGSNSNAGERGLEAEKGRAAIWQIDRETGASRVYASGLRNPNGLTFNPESGALWTVVNERDELGPNLVPDYMTSVQDRGFYGWPWSYFGQHVDPRLHPPRPDMVEQAIKPDYALSSHVAALGLAFSMGMAMPEEYANGAFVGNRGSWNRDQFNGYKVLYVPFENGMPSGEARDVVTGFLNPDEEARGRPVGLGFDGTGALLVADDAGNTVWRVAAQNATALAEPLGTDEMPPGSPVAEEQAGAAEAVEGAAPATAPTEGTPATETPAPASPAPDATTPPAEDPAVAPTPDAPANTGDGTLAPPTPPQTDVPATGPEGAVQDATPATPAPAQP
;
A
#
# COMPACT_ATOMS: atom_id res chain seq x y z
N MET A 1 -55.26 5.92 39.34
CA MET A 1 -53.87 6.08 38.89
C MET A 1 -53.59 5.19 37.67
N THR A 2 -54.31 5.36 36.56
CA THR A 2 -54.17 4.46 35.40
C THR A 2 -54.37 5.15 34.03
N ARG A 3 -54.15 6.45 33.95
CA ARG A 3 -54.25 7.20 32.66
C ARG A 3 -52.92 7.85 32.18
N SER A 4 -51.86 7.86 33.01
CA SER A 4 -50.60 8.57 32.66
C SER A 4 -49.54 7.69 31.98
N THR A 5 -49.65 6.36 32.03
CA THR A 5 -48.64 5.44 31.47
C THR A 5 -48.88 5.06 30.00
N LEU A 6 -50.07 5.30 29.46
CA LEU A 6 -50.41 4.94 28.08
C LEU A 6 -49.93 6.01 27.09
N THR A 7 -49.88 7.27 27.48
CA THR A 7 -49.44 8.39 26.63
C THR A 7 -47.93 8.42 26.42
N LEU A 8 -47.12 7.97 27.39
CA LEU A 8 -45.67 7.92 27.21
C LEU A 8 -45.21 6.81 26.25
N ARG A 9 -45.94 5.69 26.22
CA ARG A 9 -45.59 4.57 25.29
C ARG A 9 -45.89 4.89 23.82
N HIS A 10 -46.94 5.67 23.55
CA HIS A 10 -47.27 6.08 22.19
C HIS A 10 -46.34 7.19 21.67
N ALA A 11 -45.83 8.06 22.52
CA ALA A 11 -44.85 9.08 22.15
C ALA A 11 -43.48 8.47 21.84
N ALA A 12 -43.04 7.43 22.57
CA ALA A 12 -41.81 6.73 22.32
C ALA A 12 -41.85 5.92 21.01
N LEU A 13 -42.99 5.28 20.72
CA LEU A 13 -43.19 4.54 19.45
C LEU A 13 -43.29 5.46 18.24
N ALA A 14 -43.89 6.64 18.38
CA ALA A 14 -43.95 7.64 17.30
C ALA A 14 -42.57 8.24 16.98
N SER A 15 -41.75 8.49 18.03
CA SER A 15 -40.38 9.01 17.84
C SER A 15 -39.45 7.98 17.19
N THR A 16 -39.60 6.70 17.49
CA THR A 16 -38.82 5.61 16.86
C THR A 16 -39.25 5.40 15.39
N ALA A 17 -40.56 5.50 15.10
CA ALA A 17 -41.07 5.38 13.73
C ALA A 17 -40.64 6.56 12.84
N VAL A 18 -40.57 7.78 13.37
CA VAL A 18 -40.08 8.97 12.62
C VAL A 18 -38.56 8.86 12.36
N LEU A 19 -37.78 8.30 13.29
CA LEU A 19 -36.36 8.09 13.08
C LEU A 19 -36.10 6.99 12.04
N VAL A 20 -36.90 5.93 12.00
CA VAL A 20 -36.81 4.86 11.02
C VAL A 20 -37.29 5.32 9.63
N LEU A 21 -38.33 6.19 9.55
CA LEU A 21 -38.78 6.75 8.28
C LEU A 21 -37.78 7.80 7.70
N ALA A 22 -37.04 8.49 8.56
CA ALA A 22 -35.97 9.40 8.10
C ALA A 22 -34.75 8.67 7.55
N LEU A 23 -34.55 7.39 7.92
CA LEU A 23 -33.50 6.54 7.37
C LEU A 23 -33.92 5.82 6.08
N ALA A 24 -35.22 5.72 5.79
CA ALA A 24 -35.75 5.07 4.57
C ALA A 24 -35.89 6.03 3.37
N GLY A 25 -35.50 7.29 3.50
CA GLY A 25 -35.75 8.35 2.50
C GLY A 25 -34.62 8.65 1.54
N CYS A 26 -33.52 7.87 1.52
CA CYS A 26 -32.41 8.03 0.58
C CYS A 26 -32.00 6.68 -0.01
N SER A 27 -32.94 6.01 -0.70
CA SER A 27 -32.56 4.99 -1.68
C SER A 27 -32.36 5.71 -3.02
N ASP A 28 -31.14 6.17 -3.22
CA ASP A 28 -30.76 6.79 -4.47
C ASP A 28 -30.43 5.74 -5.54
N ASP A 29 -30.65 6.11 -6.79
CA ASP A 29 -30.51 5.43 -8.06
C ASP A 29 -29.16 4.71 -8.35
N ASN A 30 -28.43 4.24 -7.31
CA ASN A 30 -27.16 3.52 -7.49
C ASN A 30 -27.33 2.09 -8.04
N GLY A 31 -28.54 1.54 -8.01
CA GLY A 31 -28.81 0.17 -8.48
C GLY A 31 -28.60 -0.06 -9.99
N ASN A 32 -28.37 1.00 -10.77
CA ASN A 32 -28.20 0.93 -12.22
C ASN A 32 -26.84 1.46 -12.71
N PHE A 33 -25.89 1.79 -11.83
CA PHE A 33 -24.57 2.24 -12.30
C PHE A 33 -23.77 1.05 -12.80
N ASP A 34 -23.39 1.08 -14.08
CA ASP A 34 -22.53 0.07 -14.67
C ASP A 34 -21.08 0.26 -14.24
N ILE A 35 -20.65 -0.55 -13.28
CA ILE A 35 -19.28 -0.49 -12.73
C ILE A 35 -18.19 -0.85 -13.76
N THR A 36 -18.55 -1.57 -14.85
CA THR A 36 -17.60 -1.91 -15.91
C THR A 36 -17.21 -0.68 -16.72
N SER A 37 -18.08 0.33 -16.78
CA SER A 37 -17.79 1.62 -17.40
C SER A 37 -16.68 2.42 -16.70
N GLN A 38 -16.25 1.96 -15.51
CA GLN A 38 -15.12 2.54 -14.74
C GLN A 38 -13.80 1.79 -14.95
N ILE A 39 -13.72 0.87 -15.88
CA ILE A 39 -12.49 0.15 -16.20
C ILE A 39 -11.96 0.68 -17.53
N GLY A 40 -10.66 0.99 -17.58
CA GLY A 40 -10.04 1.45 -18.81
C GLY A 40 -9.42 2.85 -18.71
N PRO A 41 -8.90 3.37 -19.84
CA PRO A 41 -8.20 4.65 -19.88
C PRO A 41 -9.14 5.87 -19.73
N ASP A 42 -10.43 5.73 -20.07
CA ASP A 42 -11.43 6.80 -20.03
C ASP A 42 -12.68 6.37 -19.23
N PRO A 43 -12.56 6.23 -17.89
CA PRO A 43 -13.67 5.77 -17.07
C PRO A 43 -14.80 6.78 -16.98
N VAL A 44 -16.03 6.28 -16.83
CA VAL A 44 -17.19 7.13 -16.48
C VAL A 44 -17.11 7.49 -15.00
N LEU A 45 -16.99 8.78 -14.71
CA LEU A 45 -16.92 9.29 -13.33
C LEU A 45 -18.25 9.97 -12.98
N PRO A 46 -19.03 9.45 -12.02
CA PRO A 46 -20.24 10.11 -11.55
C PRO A 46 -19.92 11.38 -10.74
N GLU A 47 -20.93 12.21 -10.49
CA GLU A 47 -20.79 13.37 -9.62
C GLU A 47 -20.46 12.96 -8.17
N PRO A 48 -19.53 13.64 -7.49
CA PRO A 48 -19.16 13.33 -6.14
C PRO A 48 -20.31 13.57 -5.16
N ARG A 49 -20.58 12.60 -4.29
CA ARG A 49 -21.61 12.68 -3.26
C ARG A 49 -21.01 12.48 -1.89
N GLN A 50 -21.29 13.40 -0.97
CA GLN A 50 -20.91 13.27 0.43
C GLN A 50 -22.14 12.88 1.24
N SER A 51 -22.15 11.66 1.78
CA SER A 51 -23.20 11.19 2.68
C SER A 51 -22.78 11.40 4.15
N LEU A 52 -23.77 11.56 5.02
CA LEU A 52 -23.53 11.69 6.45
C LEU A 52 -23.02 10.36 7.06
N LEU A 53 -23.50 9.24 6.51
CA LEU A 53 -23.07 7.89 6.83
C LEU A 53 -22.42 7.29 5.59
N PRO A 54 -21.23 6.70 5.71
CA PRO A 54 -20.59 6.02 4.59
C PRO A 54 -21.40 4.78 4.18
N ASP A 55 -21.41 4.48 2.89
CA ASP A 55 -21.90 3.21 2.38
C ASP A 55 -20.90 2.13 2.80
N LEU A 56 -21.33 1.17 3.61
CA LEU A 56 -20.46 0.15 4.18
C LEU A 56 -21.08 -1.23 3.98
N LYS A 57 -20.30 -2.10 3.34
CA LYS A 57 -20.59 -3.53 3.26
C LYS A 57 -19.27 -4.29 3.39
N VAL A 58 -19.14 -5.07 4.45
CA VAL A 58 -17.92 -5.83 4.76
C VAL A 58 -18.24 -7.31 4.63
N ALA A 59 -17.50 -8.03 3.78
CA ALA A 59 -17.65 -9.47 3.66
C ALA A 59 -17.09 -10.16 4.91
N GLU A 60 -17.86 -11.07 5.49
CA GLU A 60 -17.38 -11.97 6.53
C GLU A 60 -16.29 -12.88 5.95
N VAL A 61 -15.19 -13.08 6.68
CA VAL A 61 -14.10 -13.95 6.23
C VAL A 61 -14.35 -15.37 6.73
N VAL A 62 -14.62 -16.28 5.79
CA VAL A 62 -14.87 -17.70 6.08
C VAL A 62 -13.68 -18.60 5.74
N GLY A 63 -12.72 -18.11 4.92
CA GLY A 63 -11.56 -18.88 4.49
C GLY A 63 -11.88 -19.94 3.45
N TRP A 64 -10.86 -20.72 3.07
CA TRP A 64 -10.94 -21.82 2.11
C TRP A 64 -11.05 -23.17 2.82
N GLY A 65 -11.94 -24.03 2.35
CA GLY A 65 -11.93 -25.43 2.75
C GLY A 65 -10.67 -26.17 2.28
N GLU A 66 -10.40 -27.34 2.84
CA GLU A 66 -9.18 -28.12 2.59
C GLU A 66 -8.92 -28.38 1.09
N ASN A 67 -9.98 -28.65 0.31
CA ASN A 67 -9.92 -28.96 -1.11
C ASN A 67 -10.51 -27.85 -2.00
N GLU A 68 -10.78 -26.68 -1.44
CA GLU A 68 -11.28 -25.53 -2.20
C GLU A 68 -10.12 -24.69 -2.75
N THR A 69 -10.34 -24.15 -3.94
CA THR A 69 -9.44 -23.25 -4.64
C THR A 69 -10.23 -22.10 -5.27
N PRO A 70 -9.60 -20.97 -5.55
CA PRO A 70 -10.18 -19.99 -6.46
C PRO A 70 -10.49 -20.59 -7.83
N ASP A 71 -11.38 -19.93 -8.57
CA ASP A 71 -11.69 -20.25 -9.96
C ASP A 71 -10.69 -19.55 -10.87
N VAL A 72 -10.29 -20.21 -11.97
CA VAL A 72 -9.40 -19.64 -13.00
C VAL A 72 -10.01 -19.79 -14.39
N LEU A 73 -9.60 -18.91 -15.30
CA LEU A 73 -9.99 -19.01 -16.71
C LEU A 73 -9.47 -20.29 -17.37
N GLU A 74 -10.14 -20.69 -18.45
CA GLU A 74 -9.69 -21.76 -19.32
C GLU A 74 -8.25 -21.53 -19.80
N GLY A 75 -7.43 -22.58 -19.80
CA GLY A 75 -6.00 -22.49 -20.13
C GLY A 75 -5.09 -22.34 -18.92
N PHE A 76 -5.66 -22.12 -17.72
CA PHE A 76 -4.91 -22.09 -16.47
C PHE A 76 -5.29 -23.24 -15.53
N THR A 77 -4.38 -23.55 -14.62
CA THR A 77 -4.61 -24.38 -13.43
C THR A 77 -4.25 -23.59 -12.19
N ILE A 78 -4.89 -23.91 -11.07
CA ILE A 78 -4.56 -23.28 -9.77
C ILE A 78 -4.35 -24.35 -8.72
N THR A 79 -3.30 -24.18 -7.93
CA THR A 79 -2.97 -25.00 -6.76
C THR A 79 -2.57 -24.11 -5.59
N ALA A 80 -2.66 -24.64 -4.37
CA ALA A 80 -2.07 -23.95 -3.24
C ALA A 80 -0.55 -24.17 -3.26
N TYR A 81 0.22 -23.10 -3.44
CA TYR A 81 1.68 -23.11 -3.33
C TYR A 81 2.14 -23.24 -1.88
N ALA A 82 1.53 -22.45 -0.99
CA ALA A 82 1.73 -22.58 0.45
C ALA A 82 0.46 -22.22 1.21
N ARG A 83 0.06 -23.08 2.14
CA ARG A 83 -1.06 -22.88 3.06
C ARG A 83 -0.56 -22.56 4.47
N ASP A 84 -1.47 -22.24 5.37
CA ASP A 84 -1.18 -22.01 6.79
C ASP A 84 -0.21 -20.86 7.07
N LEU A 85 -0.21 -19.86 6.21
CA LEU A 85 0.47 -18.60 6.42
C LEU A 85 -0.35 -17.68 7.35
N ALA A 86 0.21 -16.52 7.73
CA ALA A 86 -0.49 -15.54 8.55
C ALA A 86 -0.50 -14.18 7.86
N ASN A 87 -1.58 -13.84 7.15
CA ASN A 87 -1.71 -12.63 6.34
C ASN A 87 -0.55 -12.45 5.33
N PRO A 88 -0.37 -13.36 4.35
CA PRO A 88 0.62 -13.16 3.30
C PRO A 88 0.27 -11.93 2.47
N ARG A 89 1.25 -11.02 2.30
CA ARG A 89 1.03 -9.71 1.68
C ARG A 89 1.79 -9.52 0.38
N THR A 90 3.03 -9.97 0.35
CA THR A 90 3.93 -9.83 -0.79
C THR A 90 4.61 -11.16 -1.05
N VAL A 91 4.80 -11.49 -2.31
CA VAL A 91 5.65 -12.59 -2.79
C VAL A 91 6.80 -12.01 -3.62
N HIS A 92 8.00 -12.53 -3.45
CA HIS A 92 9.20 -12.08 -4.15
C HIS A 92 10.08 -13.27 -4.47
N THR A 93 10.37 -13.51 -5.73
CA THR A 93 11.17 -14.64 -6.18
C THR A 93 12.63 -14.23 -6.36
N LEU A 94 13.50 -14.97 -5.71
CA LEU A 94 14.94 -14.77 -5.76
C LEU A 94 15.55 -15.39 -7.04
N PRO A 95 16.75 -14.96 -7.49
CA PRO A 95 17.40 -15.47 -8.70
C PRO A 95 17.61 -16.99 -8.73
N ASN A 96 17.71 -17.65 -7.56
CA ASN A 96 17.84 -19.11 -7.47
C ASN A 96 16.48 -19.85 -7.54
N GLY A 97 15.35 -19.13 -7.61
CA GLY A 97 13.99 -19.67 -7.62
C GLY A 97 13.32 -19.78 -6.26
N ASP A 98 14.01 -19.52 -5.15
CA ASP A 98 13.38 -19.44 -3.83
C ASP A 98 12.34 -18.32 -3.82
N VAL A 99 11.20 -18.53 -3.17
CA VAL A 99 10.13 -17.54 -3.04
C VAL A 99 10.06 -17.02 -1.60
N LEU A 100 10.19 -15.72 -1.44
CA LEU A 100 9.99 -15.05 -0.16
C LEU A 100 8.54 -14.60 -0.01
N VAL A 101 7.92 -14.89 1.13
CA VAL A 101 6.55 -14.47 1.46
C VAL A 101 6.57 -13.59 2.68
N VAL A 102 6.15 -12.34 2.51
CA VAL A 102 5.96 -11.41 3.63
C VAL A 102 4.63 -11.68 4.31
N GLN A 103 4.66 -11.99 5.58
CA GLN A 103 3.49 -12.17 6.43
C GLN A 103 3.42 -11.01 7.42
N SER A 104 2.46 -10.09 7.26
CA SER A 104 2.46 -8.89 8.09
C SER A 104 1.08 -8.34 8.43
N LYS A 105 1.01 -7.67 9.58
CA LYS A 105 -0.13 -6.89 10.07
C LYS A 105 0.26 -5.42 10.21
N ALA A 106 -0.76 -4.55 10.21
CA ALA A 106 -0.58 -3.13 10.48
C ALA A 106 0.11 -2.89 11.83
N PRO A 107 0.95 -1.85 11.96
CA PRO A 107 1.52 -1.46 13.24
C PRO A 107 0.42 -1.22 14.28
N PRO A 108 0.63 -1.59 15.55
CA PRO A 108 -0.35 -1.37 16.61
C PRO A 108 -0.49 0.12 16.94
N GLY A 109 -1.65 0.53 17.45
CA GLY A 109 -1.80 1.79 18.18
C GLY A 109 -2.04 3.03 17.34
N LYS A 110 -2.89 2.98 16.30
CA LYS A 110 -3.38 4.21 15.65
C LYS A 110 -4.10 5.09 16.67
N PRO A 111 -3.76 6.39 16.80
CA PRO A 111 -4.47 7.26 17.73
C PRO A 111 -5.93 7.44 17.26
N VAL A 112 -6.86 7.27 18.19
CA VAL A 112 -8.26 7.60 18.01
C VAL A 112 -8.42 9.08 18.33
N GLU A 113 -8.50 9.92 17.31
CA GLU A 113 -8.61 11.38 17.46
C GLU A 113 -10.02 11.89 17.14
N ARG A 114 -10.79 11.13 16.36
CA ARG A 114 -12.13 11.52 15.89
C ARG A 114 -13.12 10.38 16.11
N PRO A 115 -14.41 10.69 16.35
CA PRO A 115 -15.45 9.65 16.47
C PRO A 115 -15.51 8.69 15.28
N LYS A 116 -15.26 9.17 14.07
CA LYS A 116 -15.18 8.35 12.86
C LYS A 116 -14.04 7.31 12.91
N ASP A 117 -12.96 7.59 13.62
CA ASP A 117 -11.83 6.66 13.76
C ASP A 117 -12.22 5.39 14.52
N VAL A 118 -13.10 5.52 15.55
CA VAL A 118 -13.65 4.38 16.30
C VAL A 118 -14.48 3.47 15.39
N ILE A 119 -15.34 4.07 14.58
CA ILE A 119 -16.21 3.34 13.65
C ILE A 119 -15.36 2.63 12.61
N ARG A 120 -14.39 3.35 12.02
CA ARG A 120 -13.45 2.77 11.06
C ARG A 120 -12.67 1.59 11.65
N ASP A 121 -12.09 1.76 12.84
CA ASP A 121 -11.28 0.73 13.49
C ASP A 121 -12.12 -0.53 13.82
N PHE A 122 -13.37 -0.34 14.25
CA PHE A 122 -14.32 -1.44 14.44
C PHE A 122 -14.59 -2.19 13.10
N ILE A 123 -14.87 -1.44 12.02
CA ILE A 123 -15.12 -2.03 10.69
C ILE A 123 -13.89 -2.75 10.16
N MET A 124 -12.71 -2.13 10.29
CA MET A 124 -11.45 -2.71 9.83
C MET A 124 -11.07 -3.96 10.62
N ALA A 125 -11.36 -4.00 11.92
CA ALA A 125 -11.17 -5.21 12.73
C ALA A 125 -12.10 -6.35 12.26
N PHE A 126 -13.35 -6.03 11.95
CA PHE A 126 -14.30 -7.00 11.40
C PHE A 126 -13.86 -7.49 10.01
N ALA A 127 -13.42 -6.56 9.15
CA ALA A 127 -12.93 -6.86 7.79
C ALA A 127 -11.62 -7.66 7.77
N ALA A 128 -10.81 -7.59 8.84
CA ALA A 128 -9.57 -8.37 8.95
C ALA A 128 -9.83 -9.87 9.12
N GLY A 129 -11.02 -10.25 9.60
CA GLY A 129 -11.36 -11.64 9.91
C GLY A 129 -10.65 -12.17 11.17
N SER A 130 -11.15 -13.27 11.71
CA SER A 130 -10.55 -13.96 12.87
C SER A 130 -9.49 -14.98 12.49
N GLY A 131 -9.20 -15.13 11.21
CA GLY A 131 -8.27 -16.14 10.72
C GLY A 131 -6.80 -15.73 10.90
N GLY A 132 -6.11 -16.27 11.90
CA GLY A 132 -4.67 -16.10 12.06
C GLY A 132 -4.22 -15.23 13.22
N ASP A 133 -5.10 -14.83 14.14
CA ASP A 133 -4.71 -14.03 15.31
C ASP A 133 -3.71 -14.74 16.25
N ASP A 134 -3.69 -16.07 16.23
CA ASP A 134 -2.79 -16.89 17.06
C ASP A 134 -1.45 -17.23 16.36
N LYS A 135 -1.28 -16.91 15.07
CA LYS A 135 -0.04 -17.21 14.33
C LYS A 135 0.94 -16.03 14.38
N PRO A 136 2.26 -16.31 14.43
CA PRO A 136 3.27 -15.26 14.30
C PRO A 136 3.09 -14.50 12.98
N THR A 137 3.18 -13.19 13.05
CA THR A 137 3.17 -12.28 11.90
C THR A 137 4.38 -11.35 11.97
N ASN A 138 4.55 -10.50 10.97
CA ASN A 138 5.70 -9.60 10.84
C ASN A 138 7.00 -10.38 10.67
N LEU A 139 6.94 -11.36 9.77
CA LEU A 139 8.05 -12.23 9.40
C LEU A 139 8.11 -12.42 7.88
N ILE A 140 9.22 -12.95 7.41
CA ILE A 140 9.43 -13.35 6.02
C ILE A 140 9.71 -14.84 6.01
N THR A 141 8.86 -15.59 5.32
CA THR A 141 9.04 -17.03 5.11
C THR A 141 9.68 -17.28 3.75
N LEU A 142 10.70 -18.12 3.71
CA LEU A 142 11.30 -18.66 2.51
C LEU A 142 10.62 -19.98 2.15
N LEU A 143 10.22 -20.09 0.90
CA LEU A 143 9.65 -21.29 0.30
C LEU A 143 10.59 -21.74 -0.82
N ARG A 144 11.01 -22.99 -0.80
CA ARG A 144 11.92 -23.57 -1.78
C ARG A 144 11.30 -24.76 -2.46
N ASP A 145 11.29 -24.73 -3.77
CA ASP A 145 10.97 -25.82 -4.69
C ASP A 145 12.30 -26.32 -5.26
N THR A 146 12.79 -27.46 -4.74
CA THR A 146 14.15 -27.94 -5.00
C THR A 146 14.31 -28.64 -6.34
N ASP A 147 13.22 -29.19 -6.89
CA ASP A 147 13.22 -29.91 -8.16
C ASP A 147 12.46 -29.17 -9.28
N ARG A 148 11.91 -27.99 -8.98
CA ARG A 148 11.19 -27.10 -9.90
C ARG A 148 9.92 -27.72 -10.49
N ASP A 149 9.22 -28.54 -9.71
CA ASP A 149 7.94 -29.13 -10.11
C ASP A 149 6.73 -28.22 -9.84
N GLY A 150 6.96 -27.09 -9.18
CA GLY A 150 5.93 -26.12 -8.78
C GLY A 150 5.30 -26.44 -7.42
N THR A 151 5.95 -27.33 -6.66
CA THR A 151 5.55 -27.71 -5.30
C THR A 151 6.65 -27.32 -4.31
N VAL A 152 6.26 -26.76 -3.17
CA VAL A 152 7.21 -26.36 -2.15
C VAL A 152 7.69 -27.57 -1.36
N ASP A 153 9.00 -27.83 -1.37
CA ASP A 153 9.67 -28.91 -0.61
C ASP A 153 10.11 -28.45 0.78
N GLU A 154 10.61 -27.22 0.88
CA GLU A 154 11.15 -26.67 2.12
C GLU A 154 10.50 -25.34 2.48
N ARG A 155 10.30 -25.12 3.78
CA ARG A 155 9.76 -23.88 4.33
C ARG A 155 10.56 -23.46 5.56
N HIS A 156 11.05 -22.21 5.56
CA HIS A 156 11.86 -21.65 6.64
C HIS A 156 11.38 -20.23 7.00
N ASP A 157 11.47 -19.85 8.27
CA ASP A 157 11.28 -18.47 8.70
C ASP A 157 12.62 -17.73 8.53
N LEU A 158 12.78 -17.04 7.40
CA LEU A 158 14.01 -16.36 7.02
C LEU A 158 14.35 -15.17 7.94
N LEU A 159 13.34 -14.38 8.27
CA LEU A 159 13.42 -13.21 9.15
C LEU A 159 12.18 -13.14 10.03
N THR A 160 12.36 -12.81 11.31
CA THR A 160 11.27 -12.66 12.30
C THR A 160 11.33 -11.31 12.99
N ASP A 161 10.29 -10.97 13.76
CA ASP A 161 10.22 -9.78 14.62
C ASP A 161 10.42 -8.44 13.87
N LEU A 162 9.92 -8.35 12.65
CA LEU A 162 10.02 -7.17 11.81
C LEU A 162 8.94 -6.12 12.16
N ASN A 163 9.18 -4.85 11.82
CA ASN A 163 8.20 -3.77 12.01
C ASN A 163 7.27 -3.66 10.80
N SER A 164 6.23 -4.52 10.75
CA SER A 164 5.21 -4.53 9.68
C SER A 164 5.85 -4.45 8.29
N PRO A 165 6.62 -5.47 7.87
CA PRO A 165 7.28 -5.50 6.56
C PRO A 165 6.25 -5.57 5.44
N PHE A 166 6.63 -5.09 4.22
CA PHE A 166 5.77 -5.22 3.04
C PHE A 166 6.58 -5.46 1.76
N GLY A 167 7.30 -4.48 1.25
CA GLY A 167 8.07 -4.59 0.02
C GLY A 167 9.41 -5.28 0.20
N LEU A 168 9.83 -6.04 -0.81
CA LEU A 168 11.12 -6.72 -0.89
C LEU A 168 11.83 -6.37 -2.19
N ALA A 169 13.16 -6.35 -2.15
CA ALA A 169 14.02 -6.33 -3.31
C ALA A 169 15.32 -7.05 -2.97
N PHE A 170 15.97 -7.65 -3.96
CA PHE A 170 17.24 -8.35 -3.78
C PHE A 170 18.25 -7.95 -4.85
N ALA A 171 19.46 -7.63 -4.46
CA ALA A 171 20.58 -7.39 -5.37
C ALA A 171 21.92 -7.55 -4.65
N ASP A 172 22.92 -8.08 -5.34
CA ASP A 172 24.32 -8.17 -4.88
C ASP A 172 24.45 -8.72 -3.45
N ASP A 173 23.88 -9.89 -3.19
CA ASP A 173 23.89 -10.56 -1.87
C ASP A 173 23.28 -9.68 -0.74
N THR A 174 22.36 -8.78 -1.08
CA THR A 174 21.66 -7.93 -0.12
C THR A 174 20.14 -8.05 -0.31
N LEU A 175 19.44 -8.46 0.76
CA LEU A 175 17.98 -8.41 0.82
C LEU A 175 17.53 -7.08 1.42
N TYR A 176 16.77 -6.31 0.64
CA TYR A 176 16.14 -5.07 1.09
C TYR A 176 14.71 -5.35 1.54
N VAL A 177 14.36 -4.84 2.72
CA VAL A 177 13.03 -5.00 3.31
C VAL A 177 12.47 -3.63 3.64
N ALA A 178 11.34 -3.26 3.05
CA ALA A 178 10.61 -2.07 3.47
C ALA A 178 9.74 -2.40 4.69
N ALA A 179 10.11 -1.86 5.82
CA ALA A 179 9.34 -1.83 7.05
C ALA A 179 8.39 -0.63 7.08
N ALA A 180 7.52 -0.53 8.07
CA ALA A 180 6.53 0.54 8.16
C ALA A 180 7.12 1.96 8.23
N ASP A 181 8.41 2.10 8.55
CA ASP A 181 9.10 3.37 8.83
C ASP A 181 10.52 3.48 8.25
N ALA A 182 11.01 2.44 7.57
CA ALA A 182 12.36 2.44 7.00
C ALA A 182 12.52 1.39 5.90
N VAL A 183 13.54 1.57 5.05
CA VAL A 183 14.14 0.51 4.23
C VAL A 183 15.34 -0.05 4.98
N LEU A 184 15.32 -1.35 5.20
CA LEU A 184 16.34 -2.13 5.88
C LEU A 184 17.15 -2.94 4.85
N ALA A 185 18.45 -3.06 5.03
CA ALA A 185 19.34 -3.88 4.20
C ALA A 185 19.98 -4.99 5.04
N TYR A 186 19.78 -6.21 4.60
CA TYR A 186 20.32 -7.44 5.24
C TYR A 186 21.34 -8.09 4.31
N ASP A 187 22.50 -8.46 4.86
CA ASP A 187 23.43 -9.35 4.14
C ASP A 187 22.78 -10.73 4.02
N TYR A 188 22.59 -11.19 2.80
CA TYR A 188 21.92 -12.45 2.49
C TYR A 188 22.54 -13.11 1.26
N GLN A 189 22.97 -14.35 1.40
CA GLN A 189 23.44 -15.18 0.30
C GLN A 189 22.37 -16.17 -0.13
N LEU A 190 22.17 -16.31 -1.43
CA LEU A 190 21.19 -17.25 -1.99
C LEU A 190 21.42 -18.67 -1.43
N GLY A 191 20.32 -19.31 -1.01
CA GLY A 191 20.34 -20.64 -0.40
C GLY A 191 20.43 -20.65 1.13
N GLN A 192 20.66 -19.52 1.80
CA GLN A 192 20.53 -19.44 3.26
C GLN A 192 19.06 -19.59 3.69
N ASN A 193 18.83 -20.28 4.80
CA ASN A 193 17.50 -20.56 5.34
C ASN A 193 17.09 -19.61 6.48
N GLU A 194 18.02 -18.82 7.00
CA GLU A 194 17.82 -17.88 8.12
C GLU A 194 18.81 -16.72 8.02
N ILE A 195 18.36 -15.52 8.37
CA ILE A 195 19.21 -14.33 8.53
C ILE A 195 19.22 -13.96 10.02
N THR A 196 20.37 -14.08 10.67
CA THR A 196 20.55 -13.78 12.10
C THR A 196 21.31 -12.47 12.35
N THR A 197 21.91 -11.90 11.29
CA THR A 197 22.63 -10.62 11.38
C THR A 197 21.64 -9.45 11.44
N PRO A 198 21.89 -8.45 12.30
CA PRO A 198 21.03 -7.26 12.34
C PRO A 198 21.14 -6.47 11.04
N PRO A 199 20.05 -5.83 10.58
CA PRO A 199 20.06 -5.04 9.37
C PRO A 199 20.82 -3.71 9.53
N ARG A 200 21.28 -3.19 8.41
CA ARG A 200 21.60 -1.78 8.26
C ARG A 200 20.33 -1.02 7.90
N VAL A 201 20.01 0.07 8.62
CA VAL A 201 18.97 1.01 8.15
C VAL A 201 19.53 1.77 6.96
N LEU A 202 18.99 1.50 5.77
CA LEU A 202 19.42 2.17 4.54
C LEU A 202 18.86 3.60 4.50
N THR A 203 17.55 3.75 4.68
CA THR A 203 16.85 5.03 4.62
C THR A 203 15.63 5.01 5.53
N PRO A 204 15.43 6.03 6.40
CA PRO A 204 14.16 6.18 7.10
C PRO A 204 13.07 6.63 6.12
N LEU A 205 11.86 6.08 6.29
CA LEU A 205 10.66 6.47 5.55
C LEU A 205 9.62 7.10 6.49
N PRO A 206 8.69 7.92 5.98
CA PRO A 206 7.60 8.45 6.78
C PRO A 206 6.79 7.34 7.46
N GLY A 207 6.99 7.13 8.74
CA GLY A 207 6.23 6.27 9.64
C GLY A 207 5.34 7.13 10.55
N GLY A 208 5.62 7.08 11.84
CA GLY A 208 5.00 7.91 12.87
C GLY A 208 3.69 7.33 13.41
N PRO A 209 3.05 8.04 14.39
CA PRO A 209 1.99 7.47 15.19
C PRO A 209 0.70 7.20 14.41
N ILE A 210 0.45 7.92 13.33
CA ILE A 210 -0.76 7.72 12.52
C ILE A 210 -0.56 6.56 11.54
N ASN A 211 0.42 6.66 10.66
CA ASN A 211 0.80 5.71 9.60
C ASN A 211 -0.40 4.93 9.02
N HIS A 212 -1.43 5.67 8.58
CA HIS A 212 -2.73 5.12 8.17
C HIS A 212 -2.58 4.10 7.04
N HIS A 213 -1.92 4.50 5.96
CA HIS A 213 -1.45 3.59 4.92
C HIS A 213 0.01 3.23 5.24
N TRP A 214 0.17 2.14 5.97
CA TRP A 214 1.45 1.73 6.55
C TRP A 214 2.34 0.95 5.60
N THR A 215 1.76 0.32 4.58
CA THR A 215 2.47 -0.46 3.57
C THR A 215 3.50 0.40 2.84
N LYS A 216 4.67 -0.20 2.60
CA LYS A 216 5.78 0.38 1.85
C LYS A 216 6.25 -0.67 0.86
N ASP A 217 5.86 -0.53 -0.39
CA ASP A 217 6.32 -1.45 -1.44
C ASP A 217 7.69 -1.04 -1.95
N LEU A 218 8.43 -1.99 -2.55
CA LEU A 218 9.77 -1.76 -3.10
C LEU A 218 9.86 -2.28 -4.53
N ALA A 219 10.58 -1.53 -5.37
CA ALA A 219 11.10 -2.01 -6.65
C ALA A 219 12.55 -1.59 -6.81
N LEU A 220 13.37 -2.49 -7.36
CA LEU A 220 14.73 -2.21 -7.78
C LEU A 220 14.72 -1.65 -9.21
N SER A 221 15.51 -0.59 -9.46
CA SER A 221 15.68 -0.08 -10.83
C SER A 221 16.37 -1.12 -11.73
N PRO A 222 16.08 -1.12 -13.03
CA PRO A 222 16.69 -2.09 -13.96
C PRO A 222 18.22 -2.08 -14.01
N ASP A 223 18.82 -0.92 -13.73
CA ASP A 223 20.28 -0.77 -13.63
C ASP A 223 20.85 -1.19 -12.26
N GLY A 224 19.99 -1.65 -11.34
CA GLY A 224 20.37 -2.06 -9.98
C GLY A 224 20.81 -0.92 -9.05
N ARG A 225 20.74 0.35 -9.47
CA ARG A 225 21.29 1.48 -8.72
C ARG A 225 20.33 2.02 -7.67
N PHE A 226 19.06 2.10 -7.97
CA PHE A 226 18.04 2.72 -7.12
C PHE A 226 16.99 1.74 -6.63
N LEU A 227 16.56 1.95 -5.40
CA LEU A 227 15.30 1.40 -4.89
C LEU A 227 14.22 2.48 -4.98
N TYR A 228 13.02 2.06 -5.35
CA TYR A 228 11.83 2.88 -5.31
C TYR A 228 10.91 2.37 -4.22
N ALA A 229 10.48 3.26 -3.32
CA ALA A 229 9.61 2.90 -2.19
C ALA A 229 8.30 3.66 -2.25
N SER A 230 7.18 2.95 -2.15
CA SER A 230 5.87 3.56 -2.04
C SER A 230 5.56 4.01 -0.62
N VAL A 231 4.95 5.17 -0.43
CA VAL A 231 4.55 5.72 0.86
C VAL A 231 3.16 6.29 0.77
N GLY A 232 2.16 5.58 1.30
CA GLY A 232 0.78 6.03 1.29
C GLY A 232 0.50 7.20 2.25
N SER A 233 -0.63 7.88 2.07
CA SER A 233 -1.07 9.02 2.87
C SER A 233 -1.39 8.63 4.33
N ASN A 234 -1.43 9.63 5.23
CA ASN A 234 -1.91 9.47 6.61
C ASN A 234 -3.41 9.68 6.75
N SER A 235 -4.07 10.19 5.73
CA SER A 235 -5.48 10.54 5.75
C SER A 235 -6.18 10.09 4.47
N ASN A 236 -7.50 10.12 4.48
CA ASN A 236 -8.32 9.81 3.31
C ASN A 236 -8.19 10.89 2.23
N ALA A 237 -8.39 12.17 2.63
CA ALA A 237 -8.40 13.32 1.73
C ALA A 237 -7.70 14.56 2.32
N GLY A 238 -6.68 14.39 3.17
CA GLY A 238 -5.94 15.49 3.79
C GLY A 238 -6.58 16.03 5.08
N GLU A 239 -7.57 15.37 5.64
CA GLU A 239 -8.34 15.81 6.81
C GLU A 239 -7.56 15.84 8.13
N ARG A 240 -6.30 15.35 8.13
CA ARG A 240 -5.36 15.43 9.26
C ARG A 240 -4.38 16.60 9.13
N GLY A 241 -4.55 17.42 8.09
CA GLY A 241 -3.66 18.54 7.75
C GLY A 241 -2.47 18.12 6.90
N LEU A 242 -2.00 19.05 6.08
CA LEU A 242 -0.93 18.78 5.10
C LEU A 242 0.43 18.50 5.73
N GLU A 243 0.68 18.99 6.94
CA GLU A 243 1.92 18.67 7.67
C GLU A 243 2.03 17.20 8.02
N ALA A 244 0.89 16.54 8.33
CA ALA A 244 0.86 15.09 8.57
C ALA A 244 1.14 14.26 7.29
N GLU A 245 1.04 14.89 6.14
CA GLU A 245 1.24 14.27 4.82
C GLU A 245 2.63 14.53 4.21
N LYS A 246 3.50 15.20 4.94
CA LYS A 246 4.84 15.53 4.43
C LYS A 246 5.63 14.27 4.07
N GLY A 247 6.05 14.16 2.80
CA GLY A 247 6.76 13.00 2.24
C GLY A 247 5.88 11.77 2.03
N ARG A 248 4.55 11.90 2.15
CA ARG A 248 3.56 10.85 1.95
C ARG A 248 2.76 11.04 0.67
N ALA A 249 1.88 10.08 0.37
CA ALA A 249 1.16 9.99 -0.91
C ALA A 249 2.16 10.12 -2.08
N ALA A 250 3.24 9.34 -2.02
CA ALA A 250 4.44 9.56 -2.82
C ALA A 250 5.18 8.25 -3.10
N ILE A 251 6.01 8.31 -4.12
CA ILE A 251 7.07 7.31 -4.37
C ILE A 251 8.40 7.98 -4.11
N TRP A 252 9.26 7.32 -3.33
CA TRP A 252 10.61 7.74 -3.02
C TRP A 252 11.61 6.99 -3.90
N GLN A 253 12.63 7.70 -4.39
CA GLN A 253 13.83 7.11 -5.01
C GLN A 253 14.96 7.14 -3.99
N ILE A 254 15.64 6.01 -3.81
CA ILE A 254 16.66 5.79 -2.79
C ILE A 254 17.90 5.22 -3.49
N ASP A 255 19.02 5.88 -3.38
CA ASP A 255 20.30 5.36 -3.84
C ASP A 255 20.71 4.16 -2.96
N ARG A 256 20.88 3.01 -3.56
CA ARG A 256 21.08 1.72 -2.87
C ARG A 256 22.39 1.64 -2.09
N GLU A 257 23.42 2.33 -2.53
CA GLU A 257 24.73 2.33 -1.87
C GLU A 257 24.78 3.28 -0.70
N THR A 258 24.29 4.51 -0.91
CA THR A 258 24.46 5.61 0.04
C THR A 258 23.25 5.82 0.96
N GLY A 259 22.08 5.33 0.59
CA GLY A 259 20.81 5.62 1.26
C GLY A 259 20.29 7.04 1.00
N ALA A 260 20.95 7.82 0.16
CA ALA A 260 20.45 9.15 -0.21
C ALA A 260 19.10 9.03 -0.92
N SER A 261 18.13 9.85 -0.50
CA SER A 261 16.76 9.68 -0.97
C SER A 261 16.08 11.00 -1.31
N ARG A 262 15.10 10.95 -2.20
CA ARG A 262 14.22 12.05 -2.57
C ARG A 262 12.81 11.55 -2.89
N VAL A 263 11.84 12.42 -2.83
CA VAL A 263 10.53 12.16 -3.42
C VAL A 263 10.68 12.15 -4.94
N TYR A 264 10.33 11.01 -5.55
CA TYR A 264 10.37 10.82 -7.00
C TYR A 264 9.09 11.32 -7.66
N ALA A 265 7.92 10.90 -7.14
CA ALA A 265 6.59 11.34 -7.58
C ALA A 265 5.67 11.55 -6.38
N SER A 266 4.63 12.36 -6.53
CA SER A 266 3.70 12.73 -5.46
C SER A 266 2.25 12.78 -5.91
N GLY A 267 1.31 12.90 -4.97
CA GLY A 267 -0.11 12.94 -5.27
C GLY A 267 -0.73 11.58 -5.56
N LEU A 268 -0.05 10.49 -5.22
CA LEU A 268 -0.50 9.10 -5.31
C LEU A 268 -1.01 8.69 -3.92
N ARG A 269 -2.34 8.65 -3.70
CA ARG A 269 -2.91 8.51 -2.34
C ARG A 269 -2.35 7.33 -1.56
N ASN A 270 -2.44 6.13 -2.09
CA ASN A 270 -1.89 4.92 -1.48
C ASN A 270 -1.33 3.99 -2.57
N PRO A 271 -0.12 4.27 -3.08
CA PRO A 271 0.52 3.46 -4.10
C PRO A 271 1.01 2.11 -3.52
N ASN A 272 0.83 1.03 -4.28
CA ASN A 272 1.29 -0.32 -4.01
C ASN A 272 1.57 -1.03 -5.36
N GLY A 273 1.98 -2.29 -5.34
CA GLY A 273 2.27 -3.04 -6.56
C GLY A 273 3.32 -2.34 -7.42
N LEU A 274 4.40 -1.88 -6.77
CA LEU A 274 5.45 -1.10 -7.43
C LEU A 274 6.36 -2.04 -8.22
N THR A 275 6.45 -1.83 -9.54
CA THR A 275 7.24 -2.69 -10.43
C THR A 275 7.64 -1.97 -11.70
N PHE A 276 8.67 -2.47 -12.39
CA PHE A 276 9.09 -1.96 -13.69
C PHE A 276 8.44 -2.76 -14.82
N ASN A 277 7.96 -2.07 -15.85
CA ASN A 277 7.52 -2.71 -17.07
C ASN A 277 8.76 -3.20 -17.85
N PRO A 278 8.87 -4.51 -18.15
CA PRO A 278 10.07 -5.05 -18.79
C PRO A 278 10.29 -4.57 -20.23
N GLU A 279 9.23 -4.17 -20.95
CA GLU A 279 9.31 -3.69 -22.33
C GLU A 279 9.78 -2.24 -22.40
N SER A 280 9.19 -1.36 -21.59
CA SER A 280 9.46 0.08 -21.64
C SER A 280 10.47 0.57 -20.62
N GLY A 281 10.80 -0.23 -19.58
CA GLY A 281 11.62 0.19 -18.45
C GLY A 281 10.95 1.25 -17.56
N ALA A 282 9.69 1.57 -17.78
CA ALA A 282 8.95 2.53 -16.97
C ALA A 282 8.54 1.93 -15.63
N LEU A 283 8.62 2.72 -14.56
CA LEU A 283 8.10 2.35 -13.24
C LEU A 283 6.57 2.45 -13.25
N TRP A 284 5.89 1.42 -12.74
CA TRP A 284 4.43 1.35 -12.62
C TRP A 284 3.99 1.12 -11.18
N THR A 285 2.77 1.51 -10.87
CA THR A 285 2.12 1.27 -9.58
C THR A 285 0.62 1.15 -9.73
N VAL A 286 -0.04 0.47 -8.80
CA VAL A 286 -1.48 0.58 -8.56
C VAL A 286 -1.74 1.51 -7.38
N VAL A 287 -2.86 2.22 -7.39
CA VAL A 287 -3.17 3.21 -6.36
C VAL A 287 -4.58 2.99 -5.83
N ASN A 288 -4.68 2.83 -4.51
CA ASN A 288 -5.96 2.85 -3.81
C ASN A 288 -6.39 4.31 -3.60
N GLU A 289 -7.47 4.68 -4.23
CA GLU A 289 -8.00 6.02 -4.16
C GLU A 289 -8.88 6.28 -2.92
N ARG A 290 -9.38 7.50 -2.83
CA ARG A 290 -10.08 8.03 -1.65
C ARG A 290 -11.51 7.54 -1.53
N ASP A 291 -11.97 7.48 -0.30
CA ASP A 291 -13.31 7.11 0.10
C ASP A 291 -14.20 8.33 0.33
N GLU A 292 -15.49 8.12 0.60
CA GLU A 292 -16.47 9.12 1.03
C GLU A 292 -16.85 10.17 -0.05
N LEU A 293 -16.74 9.82 -1.33
CA LEU A 293 -17.30 10.59 -2.45
C LEU A 293 -18.45 9.84 -3.16
N GLY A 294 -18.97 8.81 -2.52
CA GLY A 294 -20.02 7.91 -2.98
C GLY A 294 -19.50 6.52 -3.35
N PRO A 295 -20.37 5.52 -3.48
CA PRO A 295 -19.99 4.13 -3.69
C PRO A 295 -19.35 3.87 -5.08
N ASN A 296 -19.57 4.77 -6.04
CA ASN A 296 -19.05 4.66 -7.40
C ASN A 296 -17.97 5.70 -7.72
N LEU A 297 -17.30 6.26 -6.67
CA LEU A 297 -16.21 7.22 -6.82
C LEU A 297 -15.28 7.16 -5.61
N VAL A 298 -13.96 7.12 -5.75
CA VAL A 298 -13.11 7.31 -6.93
C VAL A 298 -12.62 5.93 -7.42
N PRO A 299 -12.44 5.72 -8.74
CA PRO A 299 -11.84 4.48 -9.20
C PRO A 299 -10.39 4.38 -8.74
N ASP A 300 -10.01 3.20 -8.23
CA ASP A 300 -8.61 2.81 -8.11
C ASP A 300 -8.01 2.70 -9.52
N TYR A 301 -6.70 2.81 -9.64
CA TYR A 301 -6.06 2.84 -10.95
C TYR A 301 -4.67 2.21 -10.95
N MET A 302 -4.16 1.88 -12.14
CA MET A 302 -2.75 1.66 -12.38
C MET A 302 -2.19 2.77 -13.28
N THR A 303 -0.92 3.13 -13.09
CA THR A 303 -0.28 4.20 -13.85
C THR A 303 1.23 4.04 -13.90
N SER A 304 1.82 4.49 -15.00
CA SER A 304 3.24 4.76 -15.10
C SER A 304 3.63 5.94 -14.21
N VAL A 305 4.83 5.91 -13.63
CA VAL A 305 5.28 6.90 -12.66
C VAL A 305 6.40 7.75 -13.24
N GLN A 306 6.12 9.04 -13.42
CA GLN A 306 7.07 10.00 -13.98
C GLN A 306 7.90 10.69 -12.90
N ASP A 307 9.19 10.91 -13.16
CA ASP A 307 10.04 11.71 -12.28
C ASP A 307 9.46 13.11 -12.09
N ARG A 308 9.30 13.53 -10.82
CA ARG A 308 8.65 14.78 -10.39
C ARG A 308 7.17 14.89 -10.78
N GLY A 309 6.55 13.77 -11.20
CA GLY A 309 5.13 13.71 -11.52
C GLY A 309 4.24 14.00 -10.30
N PHE A 310 3.11 14.68 -10.53
CA PHE A 310 2.07 14.89 -9.53
C PHE A 310 0.74 14.33 -10.01
N TYR A 311 0.11 13.44 -9.19
CA TYR A 311 -1.07 12.65 -9.58
C TYR A 311 -2.36 13.11 -8.87
N GLY A 312 -2.38 14.32 -8.32
CA GLY A 312 -3.58 15.05 -7.89
C GLY A 312 -3.88 15.01 -6.40
N TRP A 313 -3.66 13.90 -5.68
CA TRP A 313 -3.98 13.84 -4.25
C TRP A 313 -3.19 14.90 -3.44
N PRO A 314 -3.83 15.64 -2.51
CA PRO A 314 -5.22 15.53 -2.08
C PRO A 314 -6.22 16.40 -2.86
N TRP A 315 -5.79 17.32 -3.74
CA TRP A 315 -6.63 18.37 -4.33
C TRP A 315 -7.52 17.92 -5.47
N SER A 316 -7.09 16.91 -6.21
CA SER A 316 -7.86 16.31 -7.30
C SER A 316 -7.75 14.80 -7.33
N TYR A 317 -8.59 14.13 -8.10
CA TYR A 317 -8.59 12.70 -8.32
C TYR A 317 -8.71 12.41 -9.82
N PHE A 318 -8.19 11.28 -10.24
CA PHE A 318 -8.15 10.80 -11.62
C PHE A 318 -7.82 11.94 -12.61
N GLY A 319 -6.69 12.59 -12.42
CA GLY A 319 -6.27 13.80 -13.12
C GLY A 319 -6.83 15.07 -12.46
N GLN A 320 -7.57 15.88 -13.24
CA GLN A 320 -7.96 17.23 -12.82
C GLN A 320 -9.38 17.34 -12.23
N HIS A 321 -9.99 16.23 -11.79
CA HIS A 321 -11.28 16.27 -11.11
C HIS A 321 -11.09 16.76 -9.68
N VAL A 322 -11.63 17.95 -9.37
CA VAL A 322 -11.43 18.62 -8.07
C VAL A 322 -12.08 17.84 -6.93
N ASP A 323 -11.35 17.59 -5.86
CA ASP A 323 -11.93 17.11 -4.60
C ASP A 323 -12.57 18.29 -3.85
N PRO A 324 -13.91 18.32 -3.67
CA PRO A 324 -14.59 19.46 -3.08
C PRO A 324 -14.38 19.62 -1.56
N ARG A 325 -13.72 18.67 -0.91
CA ARG A 325 -13.55 18.63 0.56
C ARG A 325 -12.36 19.42 1.07
N LEU A 326 -11.36 19.65 0.22
CA LEU A 326 -10.11 20.29 0.65
C LEU A 326 -10.15 21.82 0.50
N HIS A 327 -9.83 22.51 1.60
CA HIS A 327 -9.78 23.97 1.62
C HIS A 327 -8.45 24.47 2.23
N PRO A 328 -7.85 25.58 1.70
CA PRO A 328 -8.29 26.31 0.51
C PRO A 328 -8.06 25.48 -0.78
N PRO A 329 -8.85 25.70 -1.84
CA PRO A 329 -8.63 25.05 -3.12
C PRO A 329 -7.29 25.46 -3.73
N ARG A 330 -6.65 24.56 -4.48
CA ARG A 330 -5.36 24.78 -5.15
C ARG A 330 -5.49 24.48 -6.65
N PRO A 331 -6.12 25.38 -7.43
CA PRO A 331 -6.29 25.17 -8.87
C PRO A 331 -4.94 25.02 -9.60
N ASP A 332 -3.89 25.69 -9.11
CA ASP A 332 -2.52 25.55 -9.58
C ASP A 332 -1.96 24.12 -9.46
N MET A 333 -2.35 23.38 -8.41
CA MET A 333 -1.98 21.97 -8.23
C MET A 333 -2.86 21.06 -9.08
N VAL A 334 -4.15 21.39 -9.21
CA VAL A 334 -5.09 20.61 -10.05
C VAL A 334 -4.66 20.64 -11.50
N GLU A 335 -4.23 21.80 -12.01
CA GLU A 335 -3.76 21.97 -13.40
C GLU A 335 -2.52 21.10 -13.71
N GLN A 336 -1.66 20.83 -12.70
CA GLN A 336 -0.46 20.01 -12.86
C GLN A 336 -0.73 18.51 -12.73
N ALA A 337 -1.94 18.10 -12.30
CA ALA A 337 -2.24 16.71 -12.01
C ALA A 337 -2.23 15.86 -13.29
N ILE A 338 -1.39 14.83 -13.29
CA ILE A 338 -1.31 13.83 -14.35
C ILE A 338 -2.53 12.91 -14.23
N LYS A 339 -3.20 12.66 -15.36
CA LYS A 339 -4.26 11.67 -15.45
C LYS A 339 -3.65 10.27 -15.41
N PRO A 340 -4.12 9.34 -14.54
CA PRO A 340 -3.70 7.95 -14.56
C PRO A 340 -3.97 7.25 -15.89
N ASP A 341 -3.14 6.25 -16.20
CA ASP A 341 -3.19 5.57 -17.49
C ASP A 341 -4.39 4.61 -17.62
N TYR A 342 -4.82 3.95 -16.53
CA TYR A 342 -5.88 2.94 -16.58
C TYR A 342 -6.64 2.82 -15.25
N ALA A 343 -7.93 3.03 -15.27
CA ALA A 343 -8.82 2.86 -14.12
C ALA A 343 -9.20 1.38 -13.92
N LEU A 344 -9.34 0.98 -12.66
CA LEU A 344 -9.61 -0.40 -12.23
C LEU A 344 -11.01 -0.57 -11.61
N SER A 345 -11.88 0.45 -11.73
CA SER A 345 -13.16 0.62 -11.02
C SER A 345 -12.99 1.08 -9.55
N SER A 346 -14.10 1.57 -8.96
CA SER A 346 -14.07 2.19 -7.63
C SER A 346 -13.97 1.16 -6.52
N HIS A 347 -13.09 1.47 -5.55
CA HIS A 347 -12.94 0.76 -4.27
C HIS A 347 -12.55 -0.72 -4.39
N VAL A 348 -11.86 -1.12 -5.47
CA VAL A 348 -11.42 -2.50 -5.64
C VAL A 348 -10.25 -2.87 -4.72
N ALA A 349 -9.60 -1.88 -4.11
CA ALA A 349 -8.41 -2.03 -3.27
C ALA A 349 -7.27 -2.75 -4.02
N ALA A 350 -6.85 -2.19 -5.15
CA ALA A 350 -5.73 -2.71 -5.94
C ALA A 350 -4.42 -2.62 -5.14
N LEU A 351 -3.75 -3.76 -4.92
CA LEU A 351 -2.56 -3.85 -4.07
C LEU A 351 -1.37 -4.57 -4.74
N GLY A 352 -1.62 -5.46 -5.68
CA GLY A 352 -0.58 -6.21 -6.40
C GLY A 352 -0.53 -5.82 -7.88
N LEU A 353 0.68 -5.81 -8.45
CA LEU A 353 0.93 -5.59 -9.87
C LEU A 353 2.11 -6.45 -10.30
N ALA A 354 1.94 -7.25 -11.36
CA ALA A 354 3.03 -8.07 -11.91
C ALA A 354 2.91 -8.15 -13.44
N PHE A 355 3.99 -7.84 -14.16
CA PHE A 355 4.03 -7.94 -15.61
C PHE A 355 4.32 -9.37 -16.07
N SER A 356 3.64 -9.82 -17.11
CA SER A 356 3.71 -11.19 -17.63
C SER A 356 4.80 -11.40 -18.70
N MET A 357 5.44 -10.32 -19.17
CA MET A 357 6.48 -10.40 -20.19
C MET A 357 7.63 -11.32 -19.79
N GLY A 358 7.91 -12.31 -20.62
CA GLY A 358 8.95 -13.31 -20.34
C GLY A 358 8.54 -14.44 -19.40
N MET A 359 7.32 -14.44 -18.87
CA MET A 359 6.79 -15.48 -17.99
C MET A 359 6.14 -16.64 -18.78
N ALA A 360 5.95 -17.77 -18.12
CA ALA A 360 5.34 -18.97 -18.72
C ALA A 360 3.79 -18.81 -18.79
N MET A 361 3.31 -17.91 -19.63
CA MET A 361 1.90 -17.59 -19.82
C MET A 361 1.40 -18.04 -21.19
N PRO A 362 0.07 -18.29 -21.36
CA PRO A 362 -0.52 -18.44 -22.69
C PRO A 362 -0.28 -17.18 -23.53
N GLU A 363 -0.19 -17.33 -24.86
CA GLU A 363 0.15 -16.25 -25.80
C GLU A 363 -0.72 -14.98 -25.58
N GLU A 364 -2.00 -15.15 -25.30
CA GLU A 364 -2.96 -14.04 -25.07
C GLU A 364 -2.78 -13.34 -23.71
N TYR A 365 -1.93 -13.87 -22.81
CA TYR A 365 -1.56 -13.31 -21.50
C TYR A 365 -0.06 -13.05 -21.37
N ALA A 366 0.70 -13.17 -22.46
CA ALA A 366 2.15 -13.05 -22.44
C ALA A 366 2.66 -11.61 -22.40
N ASN A 367 1.83 -10.63 -22.80
CA ASN A 367 2.20 -9.22 -22.85
C ASN A 367 1.15 -8.35 -22.14
N GLY A 368 1.28 -8.20 -20.83
CA GLY A 368 0.34 -7.42 -20.02
C GLY A 368 0.70 -7.41 -18.54
N ALA A 369 -0.23 -6.96 -17.74
CA ALA A 369 -0.08 -6.85 -16.30
C ALA A 369 -1.23 -7.56 -15.57
N PHE A 370 -0.88 -8.37 -14.56
CA PHE A 370 -1.83 -8.88 -13.59
C PHE A 370 -2.00 -7.88 -12.45
N VAL A 371 -3.23 -7.67 -11.99
CA VAL A 371 -3.57 -6.74 -10.91
C VAL A 371 -4.36 -7.48 -9.83
N GLY A 372 -3.87 -7.48 -8.60
CA GLY A 372 -4.54 -8.04 -7.43
C GLY A 372 -5.51 -7.03 -6.81
N ASN A 373 -6.82 -7.29 -6.96
CA ASN A 373 -7.89 -6.47 -6.40
C ASN A 373 -8.43 -7.12 -5.12
N ARG A 374 -7.98 -6.62 -3.96
CA ARG A 374 -8.26 -7.18 -2.64
C ARG A 374 -9.76 -7.21 -2.29
N GLY A 375 -10.53 -6.29 -2.83
CA GLY A 375 -11.97 -6.19 -2.63
C GLY A 375 -12.42 -5.04 -1.74
N SER A 376 -13.62 -4.55 -2.05
CA SER A 376 -14.23 -3.38 -1.44
C SER A 376 -14.78 -3.64 -0.02
N TRP A 377 -14.93 -2.56 0.76
CA TRP A 377 -15.60 -2.54 2.07
C TRP A 377 -16.51 -1.31 2.24
N ASN A 378 -16.35 -0.29 1.39
CA ASN A 378 -17.03 1.01 1.46
C ASN A 378 -17.98 1.24 0.27
N ARG A 379 -18.72 0.21 -0.08
CA ARG A 379 -19.75 0.19 -1.11
C ARG A 379 -21.00 -0.52 -0.59
N ASP A 380 -22.11 -0.31 -1.26
CA ASP A 380 -23.37 -1.06 -1.09
C ASP A 380 -23.35 -2.43 -1.80
N GLN A 381 -22.51 -2.58 -2.83
CA GLN A 381 -22.26 -3.82 -3.55
C GLN A 381 -20.77 -4.12 -3.56
N PHE A 382 -20.40 -5.39 -3.43
CA PHE A 382 -18.99 -5.81 -3.48
C PHE A 382 -18.39 -5.59 -4.87
N ASN A 383 -17.11 -5.19 -4.88
CA ASN A 383 -16.31 -5.00 -6.08
C ASN A 383 -14.85 -5.41 -5.80
N GLY A 384 -14.14 -5.90 -6.81
CA GLY A 384 -12.82 -6.51 -6.64
C GLY A 384 -12.91 -7.98 -6.26
N TYR A 385 -12.14 -8.46 -5.27
CA TYR A 385 -12.05 -9.87 -4.87
C TYR A 385 -11.63 -10.79 -6.03
N LYS A 386 -10.65 -10.34 -6.83
CA LYS A 386 -10.21 -11.03 -8.05
C LYS A 386 -8.83 -10.58 -8.50
N VAL A 387 -8.21 -11.35 -9.38
CA VAL A 387 -7.05 -10.93 -10.14
C VAL A 387 -7.48 -10.61 -11.56
N LEU A 388 -7.18 -9.38 -11.99
CA LEU A 388 -7.39 -8.92 -13.36
C LEU A 388 -6.12 -9.13 -14.18
N TYR A 389 -6.29 -9.27 -15.49
CA TYR A 389 -5.25 -9.09 -16.49
C TYR A 389 -5.60 -7.91 -17.39
N VAL A 390 -4.66 -7.01 -17.59
CA VAL A 390 -4.76 -5.89 -18.53
C VAL A 390 -3.70 -6.09 -19.61
N PRO A 391 -4.07 -6.24 -20.89
CA PRO A 391 -3.12 -6.38 -21.98
C PRO A 391 -2.34 -5.08 -22.20
N PHE A 392 -1.09 -5.20 -22.69
CA PHE A 392 -0.22 -4.08 -23.01
C PHE A 392 0.25 -4.16 -24.46
N GLU A 393 0.46 -3.00 -25.04
CA GLU A 393 1.12 -2.81 -26.34
C GLU A 393 2.03 -1.60 -26.28
N ASN A 394 3.26 -1.74 -26.75
CA ASN A 394 4.27 -0.67 -26.71
C ASN A 394 4.48 -0.07 -25.30
N GLY A 395 4.46 -0.91 -24.27
CA GLY A 395 4.65 -0.52 -22.88
C GLY A 395 3.48 0.21 -22.23
N MET A 396 2.30 0.26 -22.87
CA MET A 396 1.09 0.93 -22.38
C MET A 396 -0.11 -0.02 -22.35
N PRO A 397 -1.09 0.19 -21.44
CA PRO A 397 -2.31 -0.60 -21.40
C PRO A 397 -3.08 -0.52 -22.74
N SER A 398 -3.53 -1.66 -23.23
CA SER A 398 -4.30 -1.78 -24.46
C SER A 398 -5.49 -2.71 -24.28
N GLY A 399 -6.67 -2.32 -24.77
CA GLY A 399 -7.86 -3.17 -24.73
C GLY A 399 -8.52 -3.31 -23.35
N GLU A 400 -9.37 -4.33 -23.22
CA GLU A 400 -10.22 -4.55 -22.04
C GLU A 400 -9.53 -5.47 -21.01
N ALA A 401 -9.73 -5.15 -19.74
CA ALA A 401 -9.31 -6.01 -18.64
C ALA A 401 -10.12 -7.31 -18.62
N ARG A 402 -9.48 -8.41 -18.20
CA ARG A 402 -10.10 -9.73 -18.07
C ARG A 402 -9.95 -10.26 -16.66
N ASP A 403 -11.00 -10.85 -16.10
CA ASP A 403 -10.96 -11.54 -14.82
C ASP A 403 -10.24 -12.89 -15.02
N VAL A 404 -9.09 -13.09 -14.36
CA VAL A 404 -8.29 -14.32 -14.53
C VAL A 404 -8.44 -15.27 -13.35
N VAL A 405 -8.44 -14.74 -12.12
CA VAL A 405 -8.67 -15.52 -10.91
C VAL A 405 -9.83 -14.91 -10.14
N THR A 406 -10.86 -15.71 -9.86
CA THR A 406 -12.10 -15.31 -9.21
C THR A 406 -12.49 -16.28 -8.09
N GLY A 407 -13.71 -16.18 -7.52
CA GLY A 407 -14.18 -17.08 -6.48
C GLY A 407 -13.69 -16.74 -5.07
N PHE A 408 -12.96 -15.63 -4.87
CA PHE A 408 -12.57 -15.15 -3.54
C PHE A 408 -13.75 -14.65 -2.71
N LEU A 409 -14.84 -14.26 -3.36
CA LEU A 409 -16.14 -14.01 -2.74
C LEU A 409 -17.09 -15.14 -3.17
N ASN A 410 -17.73 -15.79 -2.20
CA ASN A 410 -18.67 -16.87 -2.48
C ASN A 410 -20.08 -16.33 -2.86
N PRO A 411 -21.02 -17.17 -3.34
CA PRO A 411 -22.38 -16.73 -3.69
C PRO A 411 -23.19 -16.13 -2.53
N ASP A 412 -22.82 -16.43 -1.28
CA ASP A 412 -23.45 -15.89 -0.07
C ASP A 412 -22.81 -14.55 0.34
N GLU A 413 -21.93 -14.00 -0.52
CA GLU A 413 -21.21 -12.74 -0.29
C GLU A 413 -20.21 -12.77 0.88
N GLU A 414 -19.71 -13.95 1.23
CA GLU A 414 -18.66 -14.14 2.23
C GLU A 414 -17.29 -14.27 1.56
N ALA A 415 -16.25 -13.72 2.17
CA ALA A 415 -14.90 -13.77 1.64
C ALA A 415 -14.20 -15.09 2.02
N ARG A 416 -13.91 -15.93 1.03
CA ARG A 416 -13.00 -17.07 1.19
C ARG A 416 -11.55 -16.62 1.26
N GLY A 417 -11.23 -15.55 0.55
CA GLY A 417 -9.91 -14.97 0.47
C GLY A 417 -9.93 -13.55 -0.09
N ARG A 418 -8.74 -12.94 -0.15
CA ARG A 418 -8.53 -11.60 -0.71
C ARG A 418 -7.15 -11.50 -1.38
N PRO A 419 -7.08 -11.45 -2.72
CA PRO A 419 -5.80 -11.37 -3.44
C PRO A 419 -5.11 -10.02 -3.20
N VAL A 420 -3.83 -10.05 -2.88
CA VAL A 420 -3.02 -8.87 -2.56
C VAL A 420 -1.78 -8.81 -3.46
N GLY A 421 -0.63 -9.27 -2.98
CA GLY A 421 0.62 -9.24 -3.71
C GLY A 421 0.67 -10.28 -4.82
N LEU A 422 1.28 -9.92 -5.92
CA LEU A 422 1.48 -10.77 -7.09
C LEU A 422 2.96 -10.89 -7.41
N GLY A 423 3.37 -12.02 -7.93
CA GLY A 423 4.71 -12.29 -8.44
C GLY A 423 4.69 -13.52 -9.32
N PHE A 424 5.86 -13.99 -9.74
CA PHE A 424 5.98 -15.24 -10.50
C PHE A 424 6.97 -16.15 -9.80
N ASP A 425 6.73 -17.46 -9.82
CA ASP A 425 7.72 -18.42 -9.33
C ASP A 425 8.86 -18.63 -10.33
N GLY A 426 9.88 -19.39 -9.94
CA GLY A 426 11.03 -19.70 -10.78
C GLY A 426 10.71 -20.46 -12.05
N THR A 427 9.50 -20.97 -12.23
CA THR A 427 9.00 -21.62 -13.43
C THR A 427 8.17 -20.70 -14.32
N GLY A 428 7.93 -19.45 -13.90
CA GLY A 428 7.15 -18.44 -14.62
C GLY A 428 5.64 -18.56 -14.42
N ALA A 429 5.17 -19.32 -13.42
CA ALA A 429 3.76 -19.35 -13.02
C ALA A 429 3.44 -18.20 -12.07
N LEU A 430 2.23 -17.62 -12.18
CA LEU A 430 1.80 -16.51 -11.34
C LEU A 430 1.55 -16.98 -9.91
N LEU A 431 2.11 -16.26 -8.94
CA LEU A 431 1.84 -16.40 -7.52
C LEU A 431 0.89 -15.30 -7.05
N VAL A 432 -0.09 -15.67 -6.23
CA VAL A 432 -1.11 -14.76 -5.67
C VAL A 432 -1.12 -14.91 -4.15
N ALA A 433 -0.66 -13.87 -3.44
CA ALA A 433 -0.80 -13.82 -1.98
C ALA A 433 -2.25 -13.52 -1.61
N ASP A 434 -2.84 -14.35 -0.76
CA ASP A 434 -4.21 -14.24 -0.27
C ASP A 434 -4.21 -13.97 1.23
N ASP A 435 -4.33 -12.70 1.63
CA ASP A 435 -4.14 -12.28 3.01
C ASP A 435 -5.25 -12.74 3.97
N ALA A 436 -6.45 -12.92 3.48
CA ALA A 436 -7.58 -13.41 4.26
C ALA A 436 -7.71 -14.94 4.24
N GLY A 437 -7.35 -15.57 3.11
CA GLY A 437 -7.32 -17.03 2.97
C GLY A 437 -6.03 -17.67 3.51
N ASN A 438 -5.06 -16.89 3.98
CA ASN A 438 -3.80 -17.36 4.58
C ASN A 438 -3.02 -18.34 3.66
N THR A 439 -3.08 -18.11 2.36
CA THR A 439 -2.56 -19.00 1.32
C THR A 439 -1.80 -18.19 0.26
N VAL A 440 -0.76 -18.75 -0.31
CA VAL A 440 -0.23 -18.33 -1.60
C VAL A 440 -0.72 -19.32 -2.64
N TRP A 441 -1.40 -18.81 -3.65
CA TRP A 441 -1.90 -19.58 -4.78
C TRP A 441 -0.92 -19.54 -5.92
N ARG A 442 -0.75 -20.66 -6.64
CA ARG A 442 0.03 -20.80 -7.86
C ARG A 442 -0.89 -21.00 -9.04
N VAL A 443 -0.85 -20.10 -10.01
CA VAL A 443 -1.65 -20.12 -11.24
C VAL A 443 -0.70 -20.37 -12.42
N ALA A 444 -0.79 -21.55 -13.01
CA ALA A 444 0.09 -21.99 -14.09
C ALA A 444 -0.70 -22.20 -15.39
N ALA A 445 -0.08 -21.90 -16.53
CA ALA A 445 -0.63 -22.28 -17.82
C ALA A 445 -0.59 -23.81 -18.01
N GLN A 446 -1.69 -24.40 -18.51
CA GLN A 446 -1.83 -25.86 -18.62
C GLN A 446 -0.78 -26.51 -19.54
N ASN A 447 -0.24 -25.77 -20.51
CA ASN A 447 0.70 -26.26 -21.50
C ASN A 447 1.98 -25.40 -21.58
N ALA A 448 2.28 -24.60 -20.53
CA ALA A 448 3.49 -23.80 -20.50
C ALA A 448 4.72 -24.69 -20.38
N THR A 449 5.75 -24.34 -21.12
CA THR A 449 7.09 -24.90 -20.90
C THR A 449 7.75 -24.12 -19.77
N ALA A 450 8.21 -24.82 -18.75
CA ALA A 450 8.99 -24.20 -17.67
C ALA A 450 10.19 -23.43 -18.24
N LEU A 451 10.53 -22.31 -17.60
CA LEU A 451 11.70 -21.52 -17.96
C LEU A 451 12.97 -22.33 -17.71
N ALA A 452 13.96 -22.19 -18.60
CA ALA A 452 15.23 -22.93 -18.48
C ALA A 452 16.04 -22.51 -17.24
N GLU A 453 15.95 -21.23 -16.86
CA GLU A 453 16.60 -20.64 -15.69
C GLU A 453 15.55 -19.92 -14.86
N PRO A 454 15.65 -19.90 -13.51
CA PRO A 454 14.77 -19.09 -12.67
C PRO A 454 14.92 -17.60 -13.02
N LEU A 455 13.80 -16.89 -13.07
CA LEU A 455 13.82 -15.42 -13.21
C LEU A 455 13.65 -14.81 -11.84
N GLY A 456 14.61 -13.97 -11.43
CA GLY A 456 14.42 -13.05 -10.33
C GLY A 456 13.46 -11.94 -10.75
N THR A 457 12.58 -11.53 -9.87
CA THR A 457 11.59 -10.47 -10.15
C THR A 457 12.22 -9.11 -10.43
N ASP A 458 13.50 -8.95 -10.09
CA ASP A 458 14.25 -7.70 -10.27
C ASP A 458 15.17 -7.71 -11.51
N GLU A 459 15.24 -8.83 -12.24
CA GLU A 459 16.01 -8.90 -13.48
C GLU A 459 15.12 -8.62 -14.70
N MET A 460 15.52 -7.62 -15.50
CA MET A 460 14.90 -7.40 -16.81
C MET A 460 15.41 -8.43 -17.81
N PRO A 461 14.55 -8.93 -18.74
CA PRO A 461 14.99 -9.80 -19.81
C PRO A 461 16.13 -9.15 -20.63
N PRO A 462 17.19 -9.89 -20.99
CA PRO A 462 18.25 -9.35 -21.84
C PRO A 462 17.69 -8.95 -23.22
N GLY A 463 17.96 -7.71 -23.62
CA GLY A 463 17.49 -7.14 -24.91
C GLY A 463 16.47 -6.03 -24.81
N SER A 464 16.20 -5.52 -23.61
CA SER A 464 15.37 -4.31 -23.44
C SER A 464 16.06 -3.08 -24.07
N PRO A 465 15.37 -2.27 -24.89
CA PRO A 465 15.96 -1.09 -25.55
C PRO A 465 16.60 -0.08 -24.58
N VAL A 466 16.12 -0.04 -23.34
CA VAL A 466 16.61 0.86 -22.26
C VAL A 466 17.99 0.43 -21.76
N ALA A 467 18.32 -0.88 -21.78
CA ALA A 467 19.63 -1.36 -21.35
C ALA A 467 20.74 -0.94 -22.32
N GLU A 468 20.45 -0.88 -23.64
CA GLU A 468 21.41 -0.41 -24.64
C GLU A 468 21.64 1.10 -24.60
N GLU A 469 20.59 1.90 -24.33
CA GLU A 469 20.70 3.37 -24.22
C GLU A 469 21.46 3.80 -22.96
N GLN A 470 21.29 3.08 -21.85
CA GLN A 470 21.99 3.36 -20.59
C GLN A 470 23.44 2.88 -20.60
N ALA A 471 23.74 1.75 -21.26
CA ALA A 471 25.11 1.30 -21.47
C ALA A 471 25.89 2.28 -22.37
N GLY A 472 25.26 2.84 -23.40
CA GLY A 472 25.84 3.91 -24.22
C GLY A 472 26.11 5.22 -23.48
N ALA A 473 25.27 5.55 -22.49
CA ALA A 473 25.46 6.73 -21.64
C ALA A 473 26.60 6.55 -20.60
N ALA A 474 26.78 5.33 -20.08
CA ALA A 474 27.88 5.00 -19.18
C ALA A 474 29.26 5.03 -19.88
N GLU A 475 29.36 4.51 -21.10
CA GLU A 475 30.59 4.60 -21.90
C GLU A 475 30.95 6.04 -22.29
N ALA A 476 29.97 6.93 -22.46
CA ALA A 476 30.21 8.33 -22.76
C ALA A 476 30.80 9.15 -21.57
N VAL A 477 30.61 8.67 -20.34
CA VAL A 477 31.14 9.31 -19.12
C VAL A 477 32.55 8.83 -18.77
N GLU A 478 32.93 7.60 -19.12
CA GLU A 478 34.27 7.06 -18.85
C GLU A 478 35.37 7.59 -19.82
N GLY A 479 34.97 8.24 -20.93
CA GLY A 479 35.90 8.82 -21.91
C GLY A 479 36.41 10.24 -21.59
N ALA A 480 35.95 10.91 -20.54
CA ALA A 480 36.40 12.24 -20.14
C ALA A 480 37.54 12.16 -19.12
N ALA A 481 38.76 12.21 -19.60
CA ALA A 481 39.97 12.31 -18.76
C ALA A 481 39.92 13.54 -17.85
N PRO A 482 40.42 13.48 -16.61
CA PRO A 482 40.40 14.63 -15.69
C PRO A 482 41.28 15.74 -16.23
N ALA A 483 40.68 16.92 -16.38
CA ALA A 483 41.38 18.15 -16.73
C ALA A 483 42.38 18.50 -15.62
N THR A 484 43.64 18.54 -15.95
CA THR A 484 44.73 19.02 -15.08
C THR A 484 44.51 20.48 -14.68
N ALA A 485 44.67 20.76 -13.40
CA ALA A 485 44.60 22.10 -12.84
C ALA A 485 45.62 23.06 -13.48
N PRO A 486 45.23 24.31 -13.79
CA PRO A 486 46.20 25.30 -14.26
C PRO A 486 46.97 25.91 -13.10
N THR A 487 48.28 25.96 -13.26
CA THR A 487 49.29 26.66 -12.46
C THR A 487 49.05 28.17 -12.46
N GLU A 488 49.31 28.80 -11.33
CA GLU A 488 49.30 30.26 -11.08
C GLU A 488 50.08 31.05 -12.12
N GLY A 489 49.48 32.11 -12.67
CA GLY A 489 50.12 33.14 -13.50
C GLY A 489 49.52 34.52 -13.25
N THR A 490 50.38 35.43 -12.95
CA THR A 490 50.36 36.85 -12.56
C THR A 490 49.29 37.74 -13.22
N PRO A 491 48.78 38.80 -12.56
CA PRO A 491 47.60 39.56 -12.94
C PRO A 491 47.85 40.57 -14.09
N ALA A 492 46.91 40.65 -15.02
CA ALA A 492 46.84 41.69 -16.03
C ALA A 492 45.58 42.53 -15.84
N THR A 493 45.83 43.82 -15.89
CA THR A 493 45.04 45.06 -15.76
C THR A 493 43.60 45.01 -16.26
N GLU A 494 42.67 45.44 -15.41
CA GLU A 494 41.26 45.71 -15.72
C GLU A 494 41.08 46.94 -16.62
N THR A 495 40.18 46.83 -17.59
CA THR A 495 39.53 47.96 -18.28
C THR A 495 38.05 47.90 -17.99
N PRO A 496 37.38 48.94 -17.47
CA PRO A 496 36.00 48.89 -17.04
C PRO A 496 35.01 49.01 -18.21
N ALA A 497 33.97 48.15 -18.20
CA ALA A 497 32.80 48.25 -19.06
C ALA A 497 31.78 49.28 -18.52
N PRO A 498 30.95 49.92 -19.38
CA PRO A 498 30.11 51.04 -19.00
C PRO A 498 28.87 50.65 -18.21
N ALA A 499 28.54 51.50 -17.23
CA ALA A 499 27.40 51.37 -16.33
C ALA A 499 26.04 51.56 -17.03
N SER A 500 25.07 50.72 -16.71
CA SER A 500 23.64 50.94 -17.00
C SER A 500 23.03 51.90 -15.98
N PRO A 501 22.07 52.76 -16.36
CA PRO A 501 21.53 53.79 -15.48
C PRO A 501 20.51 53.24 -14.46
N ALA A 502 20.54 53.82 -13.26
CA ALA A 502 19.62 53.56 -12.16
C ALA A 502 18.20 54.09 -12.44
N PRO A 503 17.15 53.46 -11.92
CA PRO A 503 15.80 54.05 -11.99
C PRO A 503 15.57 55.09 -10.89
N ASP A 504 14.88 56.16 -11.31
CA ASP A 504 14.54 57.37 -10.59
C ASP A 504 13.57 57.12 -9.42
N ALA A 505 13.87 57.65 -8.28
CA ALA A 505 13.08 57.58 -7.05
C ALA A 505 12.21 58.82 -6.92
N THR A 506 10.89 58.68 -7.20
CA THR A 506 9.86 59.61 -6.68
C THR A 506 8.47 59.01 -6.77
N THR A 507 7.98 58.42 -5.67
CA THR A 507 6.57 58.46 -5.26
C THR A 507 6.48 57.95 -3.79
N PRO A 508 5.87 58.68 -2.85
CA PRO A 508 5.70 58.22 -1.48
C PRO A 508 4.54 57.23 -1.33
N PRO A 509 4.58 56.32 -0.33
CA PRO A 509 3.53 55.36 -0.11
C PRO A 509 2.26 55.98 0.51
N ALA A 510 1.09 55.49 0.09
CA ALA A 510 -0.21 55.84 0.62
C ALA A 510 -0.41 55.26 2.03
N GLU A 511 -1.01 56.05 2.92
CA GLU A 511 -1.34 55.71 4.30
C GLU A 511 -2.47 54.69 4.39
N ASP A 512 -2.31 53.69 5.27
CA ASP A 512 -3.33 52.72 5.69
C ASP A 512 -4.32 53.40 6.69
N PRO A 513 -5.62 53.15 6.64
CA PRO A 513 -6.56 53.68 7.60
C PRO A 513 -6.53 52.90 8.93
N ALA A 514 -6.46 53.67 10.02
CA ALA A 514 -6.39 53.26 11.41
C ALA A 514 -7.54 52.34 11.84
N VAL A 515 -7.20 51.20 12.48
CA VAL A 515 -8.10 50.35 13.27
C VAL A 515 -8.18 50.91 14.70
N ALA A 516 -9.39 51.11 15.17
CA ALA A 516 -9.72 51.60 16.53
C ALA A 516 -9.44 50.51 17.60
N PRO A 517 -9.05 50.90 18.84
CA PRO A 517 -8.71 49.96 19.90
C PRO A 517 -9.97 49.41 20.61
N THR A 518 -9.96 48.12 20.93
CA THR A 518 -10.88 47.48 21.85
C THR A 518 -10.42 47.63 23.32
N PRO A 519 -11.35 47.67 24.31
CA PRO A 519 -11.02 48.04 25.69
C PRO A 519 -10.45 46.89 26.53
N ASP A 520 -9.66 47.27 27.52
CA ASP A 520 -8.92 46.52 28.52
C ASP A 520 -9.73 45.47 29.30
N ALA A 521 -9.11 44.27 29.52
CA ALA A 521 -9.41 43.36 30.61
C ALA A 521 -8.28 43.42 31.66
N PRO A 522 -8.57 43.28 32.97
CA PRO A 522 -7.64 43.69 34.05
C PRO A 522 -6.53 42.70 34.31
N ALA A 523 -5.38 43.23 34.66
CA ALA A 523 -4.18 42.54 35.10
C ALA A 523 -4.40 41.78 36.40
N ASN A 524 -4.00 40.50 36.45
CA ASN A 524 -3.84 39.76 37.70
C ASN A 524 -2.33 39.44 37.88
N THR A 525 -1.76 40.08 38.88
CA THR A 525 -0.41 39.84 39.38
C THR A 525 -0.51 38.71 40.43
N GLY A 526 0.20 37.59 40.18
CA GLY A 526 0.33 36.49 41.15
C GLY A 526 1.54 35.64 40.81
N ASP A 527 2.64 35.94 41.45
CA ASP A 527 3.85 35.15 41.56
C ASP A 527 3.56 33.82 42.24
N GLY A 528 3.96 32.69 41.67
CA GLY A 528 3.76 31.37 42.26
C GLY A 528 4.42 30.26 41.49
N THR A 529 5.72 30.08 41.75
CA THR A 529 6.51 28.89 41.38
C THR A 529 5.83 27.63 41.93
N LEU A 530 5.43 26.73 41.00
CA LEU A 530 5.02 25.36 41.35
C LEU A 530 5.96 24.34 40.72
N ALA A 531 6.53 23.50 41.59
CA ALA A 531 7.36 22.33 41.28
C ALA A 531 6.53 21.21 40.60
N PRO A 532 7.15 20.32 39.83
CA PRO A 532 6.45 19.25 39.13
C PRO A 532 5.94 18.16 40.09
N PRO A 533 4.81 17.49 39.80
CA PRO A 533 4.25 16.45 40.65
C PRO A 533 5.03 15.13 40.54
N THR A 534 5.28 14.54 41.73
CA THR A 534 5.85 13.20 41.93
C THR A 534 4.78 12.13 41.58
N PRO A 535 5.15 10.97 41.00
CA PRO A 535 4.21 9.90 40.74
C PRO A 535 3.85 9.15 42.03
N PRO A 536 2.63 8.56 42.12
CA PRO A 536 2.18 7.88 43.34
C PRO A 536 2.89 6.53 43.53
N GLN A 537 3.38 6.30 44.76
CA GLN A 537 3.84 5.02 45.27
C GLN A 537 2.63 4.13 45.59
N THR A 538 2.61 2.91 45.09
CA THR A 538 1.68 1.86 45.51
C THR A 538 2.31 1.07 46.68
N ASP A 539 1.68 1.15 47.85
CA ASP A 539 1.97 0.34 49.01
C ASP A 539 1.54 -1.12 48.78
N VAL A 540 2.49 -2.05 48.97
CA VAL A 540 2.23 -3.49 49.06
C VAL A 540 2.34 -3.88 50.52
N PRO A 541 1.36 -4.49 51.18
CA PRO A 541 1.54 -5.07 52.51
C PRO A 541 2.14 -6.49 52.41
N ALA A 542 3.20 -6.70 53.19
CA ALA A 542 3.81 -7.99 53.42
C ALA A 542 3.01 -8.77 54.48
N THR A 543 2.69 -10.03 54.21
CA THR A 543 2.48 -11.06 55.22
C THR A 543 2.87 -12.43 54.65
N GLY A 544 3.88 -13.09 55.19
CA GLY A 544 4.04 -14.54 55.19
C GLY A 544 3.47 -15.11 56.50
N PRO A 545 3.69 -16.39 56.89
CA PRO A 545 4.32 -17.52 56.16
C PRO A 545 3.53 -18.87 56.28
N GLU A 546 4.09 -19.93 55.63
CA GLU A 546 4.01 -21.36 55.98
C GLU A 546 2.74 -22.19 55.72
N GLY A 547 2.92 -23.30 55.00
CA GLY A 547 2.00 -24.44 54.96
C GLY A 547 2.40 -25.46 53.87
N ALA A 548 3.29 -26.36 54.19
CA ALA A 548 3.58 -27.57 53.43
C ALA A 548 2.39 -28.53 53.40
N VAL A 549 2.06 -29.14 52.26
CA VAL A 549 1.46 -30.51 52.19
C VAL A 549 1.58 -31.08 50.77
N GLN A 550 2.39 -32.15 50.62
CA GLN A 550 2.19 -33.44 49.93
C GLN A 550 1.64 -33.53 48.49
N ASP A 551 2.51 -34.06 47.70
CA ASP A 551 2.47 -35.15 46.72
C ASP A 551 1.13 -35.84 46.46
N ALA A 552 0.66 -35.84 45.20
CA ALA A 552 -0.22 -36.87 44.67
C ALA A 552 -0.16 -36.88 43.11
N THR A 553 0.52 -37.87 42.60
CA THR A 553 0.49 -38.34 41.21
C THR A 553 -0.90 -38.88 40.84
N PRO A 554 -1.49 -38.58 39.68
CA PRO A 554 -2.58 -39.39 39.14
C PRO A 554 -2.12 -40.38 38.06
N ALA A 555 -2.67 -41.58 38.19
CA ALA A 555 -2.45 -42.77 37.39
C ALA A 555 -3.00 -42.67 35.97
N THR A 556 -2.30 -43.33 35.06
CA THR A 556 -2.66 -43.65 33.68
C THR A 556 -3.84 -44.65 33.61
N PRO A 557 -4.84 -44.49 32.73
CA PRO A 557 -5.75 -45.55 32.36
C PRO A 557 -5.25 -46.34 31.14
N ALA A 558 -5.34 -47.65 31.21
CA ALA A 558 -5.01 -48.64 30.19
C ALA A 558 -6.14 -48.81 29.14
N PRO A 559 -5.85 -49.39 27.94
CA PRO A 559 -6.74 -49.39 26.79
C PRO A 559 -7.76 -50.55 26.82
N ALA A 560 -8.95 -50.31 26.28
CA ALA A 560 -9.95 -51.33 25.99
C ALA A 560 -9.94 -51.66 24.50
N GLN A 561 -9.82 -52.95 24.21
CA GLN A 561 -10.18 -53.64 22.97
C GLN A 561 -11.39 -54.56 23.25
N PRO A 562 -12.04 -55.09 22.21
CA PRO A 562 -11.85 -55.11 20.75
C PRO A 562 -12.81 -54.20 19.96
#